data_12ce8a73eee90fee41026b903082b4ec
#
_entry.id   12ce8a73eee90fee41026b903082b4ec
#
_cell.length_a   1.000
_cell.length_b   1.000
_cell.length_c   1.000
_cell.angle_alpha   90.00
_cell.angle_beta   90.00
_cell.angle_gamma   90.00
#
_symmetry.space_group_name_H-M   'P 1'
#
loop_
_entity.id
_entity.type
_entity.pdbx_description
1 polymer ?
#
loop_
_entity_poly.entity_id
_entity_poly.type
_entity_poly.pdbx_seq_one_letter_code
_entity_poly.pdbx_strand_id
1 'polypeptide(L)'
;DDPNRPGHGERHRVVTTLLEADLFPAAELVVLYHERWEIEIGNDELKTHQLDRLVHLRSRTPCGVLQELYGILLAYNAVRFLMHEAALSVDLHPRRLSFIHALRVLRETAPLLRSAHADRLPTLYRGMITHIAQGRLPPRDNRINPRVIKRKMSNFPKKRAEHYRTQHPQTSFEQ
;
A
#
# COMPACT_ATOMS: atom_id res chain seq x y z
N ASP A 1 13.64 15.46 11.60
CA ASP A 1 12.45 16.33 11.73
C ASP A 1 12.69 17.60 10.92
N ASP A 2 11.86 17.83 9.89
CA ASP A 2 11.89 19.05 9.08
C ASP A 2 10.88 20.05 9.65
N PRO A 3 11.33 21.19 10.24
CA PRO A 3 10.44 22.18 10.86
C PRO A 3 9.52 22.88 9.83
N ASN A 4 9.87 22.86 8.56
CA ASN A 4 9.06 23.46 7.49
C ASN A 4 7.97 22.50 6.96
N ARG A 5 7.93 21.28 7.46
CA ARG A 5 7.01 20.27 6.99
C ARG A 5 5.59 20.53 7.52
N PRO A 6 4.55 20.47 6.67
CA PRO A 6 3.18 20.57 7.13
C PRO A 6 2.86 19.51 8.18
N GLY A 7 2.37 19.91 9.37
CA GLY A 7 2.10 19.02 10.50
C GLY A 7 3.27 18.81 11.45
N HIS A 8 4.42 19.50 11.26
CA HIS A 8 5.48 19.49 12.25
C HIS A 8 4.97 20.05 13.58
N GLY A 9 5.22 19.32 14.67
CA GLY A 9 4.75 19.70 16.02
C GLY A 9 3.28 19.37 16.31
N GLU A 10 2.51 18.83 15.38
CA GLU A 10 1.17 18.29 15.70
C GLU A 10 1.28 17.11 16.65
N ARG A 11 0.52 17.16 17.76
CA ARG A 11 0.43 16.04 18.70
C ARG A 11 -0.59 15.03 18.17
N HIS A 12 -0.13 13.80 17.98
CA HIS A 12 -1.00 12.69 17.65
C HIS A 12 -1.24 11.83 18.89
N ARG A 13 -2.50 11.46 19.15
CA ARG A 13 -2.85 10.53 20.24
C ARG A 13 -3.23 9.20 19.62
N VAL A 14 -2.58 8.15 20.05
CA VAL A 14 -2.91 6.78 19.67
C VAL A 14 -3.40 6.07 20.93
N VAL A 15 -4.53 5.38 20.82
CA VAL A 15 -5.11 4.59 21.90
C VAL A 15 -4.87 3.11 21.60
N THR A 16 -4.43 2.36 22.58
CA THR A 16 -4.16 0.93 22.45
C THR A 16 -4.75 0.15 23.63
N THR A 17 -5.07 -1.10 23.41
CA THR A 17 -5.42 -2.07 24.45
C THR A 17 -4.21 -2.85 24.97
N LEU A 18 -3.01 -2.62 24.40
CA LEU A 18 -1.75 -3.20 24.85
C LEU A 18 -1.21 -2.34 25.99
N LEU A 19 -1.50 -2.74 27.23
CA LEU A 19 -1.29 -1.91 28.43
C LEU A 19 0.07 -2.10 29.08
N GLU A 20 0.78 -3.17 28.78
CA GLU A 20 2.09 -3.50 29.37
C GLU A 20 3.20 -2.75 28.64
N ALA A 21 3.58 -1.56 29.15
CA ALA A 21 4.55 -0.67 28.49
C ALA A 21 5.95 -1.28 28.32
N ASP A 22 6.35 -2.21 29.18
CA ASP A 22 7.64 -2.89 29.10
C ASP A 22 7.68 -3.91 27.94
N LEU A 23 6.53 -4.55 27.64
CA LEU A 23 6.40 -5.47 26.51
C LEU A 23 6.05 -4.76 25.21
N PHE A 24 5.37 -3.62 25.29
CA PHE A 24 4.89 -2.85 24.15
C PHE A 24 5.30 -1.38 24.26
N PRO A 25 6.59 -1.06 24.03
CA PRO A 25 7.08 0.31 24.11
C PRO A 25 6.33 1.25 23.17
N ALA A 26 6.00 2.44 23.63
CA ALA A 26 5.21 3.42 22.87
C ALA A 26 5.84 3.77 21.50
N ALA A 27 7.16 3.79 21.40
CA ALA A 27 7.86 4.02 20.14
C ALA A 27 7.59 2.92 19.11
N GLU A 28 7.57 1.66 19.52
CA GLU A 28 7.27 0.51 18.64
C GLU A 28 5.80 0.52 18.23
N LEU A 29 4.88 0.85 19.14
CA LEU A 29 3.46 0.97 18.84
C LEU A 29 3.18 2.06 17.81
N VAL A 30 3.90 3.18 17.86
CA VAL A 30 3.77 4.26 16.86
C VAL A 30 4.23 3.78 15.48
N VAL A 31 5.35 3.06 15.40
CA VAL A 31 5.85 2.46 14.16
C VAL A 31 4.84 1.45 13.61
N LEU A 32 4.37 0.54 14.45
CA LEU A 32 3.35 -0.45 14.08
C LEU A 32 2.06 0.21 13.59
N TYR A 33 1.59 1.25 14.27
CA TYR A 33 0.43 2.01 13.84
C TYR A 33 0.63 2.68 12.48
N HIS A 34 1.84 3.16 12.21
CA HIS A 34 2.17 3.73 10.90
C HIS A 34 2.10 2.67 9.78
N GLU A 35 2.49 1.43 10.07
CA GLU A 35 2.39 0.31 9.11
C GLU A 35 0.95 -0.07 8.74
N ARG A 36 -0.06 0.37 9.51
CA ARG A 36 -1.48 0.20 9.17
C ARG A 36 -1.81 0.68 7.74
N TRP A 37 -1.10 1.66 7.24
CA TRP A 37 -1.26 2.16 5.87
C TRP A 37 -0.99 1.10 4.79
N GLU A 38 -0.23 0.05 5.11
CA GLU A 38 0.02 -1.04 4.16
C GLU A 38 -1.27 -1.80 3.82
N ILE A 39 -2.21 -1.89 4.76
CA ILE A 39 -3.55 -2.49 4.52
C ILE A 39 -4.33 -1.63 3.53
N GLU A 40 -4.30 -0.31 3.68
CA GLU A 40 -4.98 0.63 2.77
C GLU A 40 -4.36 0.57 1.37
N ILE A 41 -3.02 0.50 1.28
CA ILE A 41 -2.30 0.35 0.02
C ILE A 41 -2.67 -0.99 -0.64
N GLY A 42 -2.65 -2.10 0.10
CA GLY A 42 -3.04 -3.41 -0.43
C GLY A 42 -4.48 -3.45 -0.94
N ASN A 43 -5.40 -2.81 -0.22
CA ASN A 43 -6.78 -2.66 -0.68
C ASN A 43 -6.91 -1.82 -1.96
N ASP A 44 -6.12 -0.75 -2.10
CA ASP A 44 -6.09 0.08 -3.31
C ASP A 44 -5.47 -0.68 -4.49
N GLU A 45 -4.38 -1.40 -4.26
CA GLU A 45 -3.75 -2.27 -5.27
C GLU A 45 -4.75 -3.30 -5.81
N LEU A 46 -5.48 -3.96 -4.91
CA LEU A 46 -6.45 -4.98 -5.28
C LEU A 46 -7.67 -4.40 -5.99
N LYS A 47 -8.32 -3.40 -5.39
CA LYS A 47 -9.61 -2.88 -5.87
C LYS A 47 -9.47 -1.94 -7.05
N THR A 48 -8.42 -1.12 -7.05
CA THR A 48 -8.26 -0.05 -8.04
C THR A 48 -7.40 -0.47 -9.21
N HIS A 49 -6.30 -1.20 -8.94
CA HIS A 49 -5.30 -1.47 -9.95
C HIS A 49 -5.39 -2.87 -10.55
N GLN A 50 -5.72 -3.88 -9.75
CA GLN A 50 -5.86 -5.24 -10.26
C GLN A 50 -7.22 -5.49 -10.89
N LEU A 51 -8.31 -5.09 -10.20
CA LEU A 51 -9.68 -5.35 -10.63
C LEU A 51 -10.25 -4.30 -11.58
N ASP A 52 -9.58 -3.14 -11.71
CA ASP A 52 -10.13 -2.01 -12.45
C ASP A 52 -11.54 -1.66 -11.95
N ARG A 53 -11.69 -0.64 -11.16
CA ARG A 53 -12.85 -0.16 -10.33
C ARG A 53 -14.27 -0.59 -10.74
N LEU A 54 -14.45 -1.07 -11.98
CA LEU A 54 -15.73 -1.43 -12.58
C LEU A 54 -16.01 -2.94 -12.62
N VAL A 55 -15.08 -3.76 -12.10
CA VAL A 55 -15.29 -5.22 -12.11
C VAL A 55 -16.20 -5.60 -10.96
N HIS A 56 -17.38 -6.13 -11.31
CA HIS A 56 -18.30 -6.74 -10.38
C HIS A 56 -18.14 -8.26 -10.43
N LEU A 57 -18.30 -8.91 -9.27
CA LEU A 57 -18.38 -10.36 -9.21
C LEU A 57 -19.57 -10.83 -10.07
N ARG A 58 -19.34 -11.80 -10.95
CA ARG A 58 -20.33 -12.28 -11.91
C ARG A 58 -21.19 -13.42 -11.38
N SER A 59 -20.65 -14.18 -10.44
CA SER A 59 -21.31 -15.33 -9.84
C SER A 59 -22.51 -14.93 -9.00
N ARG A 60 -23.57 -15.71 -9.12
CA ARG A 60 -24.82 -15.53 -8.37
C ARG A 60 -25.00 -16.58 -7.26
N THR A 61 -24.08 -17.52 -7.14
CA THR A 61 -24.09 -18.55 -6.10
C THR A 61 -23.02 -18.25 -5.06
N PRO A 62 -23.25 -18.58 -3.78
CA PRO A 62 -22.24 -18.35 -2.73
C PRO A 62 -20.90 -19.02 -3.03
N CYS A 63 -20.93 -20.27 -3.52
CA CYS A 63 -19.71 -20.99 -3.89
C CYS A 63 -18.96 -20.29 -5.03
N GLY A 64 -19.67 -19.85 -6.08
CA GLY A 64 -19.07 -19.15 -7.21
C GLY A 64 -18.46 -17.79 -6.80
N VAL A 65 -19.12 -17.04 -5.90
CA VAL A 65 -18.58 -15.80 -5.35
C VAL A 65 -17.27 -16.06 -4.60
N LEU A 66 -17.22 -17.11 -3.78
CA LEU A 66 -16.00 -17.50 -3.07
C LEU A 66 -14.88 -17.88 -4.05
N GLN A 67 -15.20 -18.65 -5.11
CA GLN A 67 -14.20 -19.01 -6.13
C GLN A 67 -13.63 -17.78 -6.84
N GLU A 68 -14.46 -16.81 -7.20
CA GLU A 68 -14.00 -15.55 -7.81
C GLU A 68 -13.12 -14.77 -6.84
N LEU A 69 -13.51 -14.65 -5.56
CA LEU A 69 -12.70 -13.96 -4.53
C LEU A 69 -11.33 -14.63 -4.34
N TYR A 70 -11.30 -15.96 -4.21
CA TYR A 70 -10.03 -16.69 -4.10
C TYR A 70 -9.19 -16.56 -5.37
N GLY A 71 -9.77 -16.56 -6.54
CA GLY A 71 -9.06 -16.32 -7.80
C GLY A 71 -8.40 -14.95 -7.85
N ILE A 72 -9.12 -13.91 -7.39
CA ILE A 72 -8.61 -12.54 -7.28
C ILE A 72 -7.45 -12.47 -6.29
N LEU A 73 -7.59 -13.07 -5.11
CA LEU A 73 -6.55 -13.08 -4.08
C LEU A 73 -5.31 -13.87 -4.52
N LEU A 74 -5.48 -14.99 -5.18
CA LEU A 74 -4.37 -15.77 -5.73
C LEU A 74 -3.60 -14.99 -6.80
N ALA A 75 -4.30 -14.31 -7.70
CA ALA A 75 -3.67 -13.46 -8.70
C ALA A 75 -2.90 -12.29 -8.05
N TYR A 76 -3.49 -11.66 -7.02
CA TYR A 76 -2.80 -10.62 -6.24
C TYR A 76 -1.52 -11.14 -5.59
N ASN A 77 -1.61 -12.28 -4.90
CA ASN A 77 -0.46 -12.89 -4.25
C ASN A 77 0.63 -13.30 -5.25
N ALA A 78 0.26 -13.76 -6.44
CA ALA A 78 1.23 -14.08 -7.49
C ALA A 78 2.03 -12.84 -7.92
N VAL A 79 1.36 -11.68 -8.11
CA VAL A 79 2.07 -10.42 -8.42
C VAL A 79 2.99 -10.02 -7.28
N ARG A 80 2.52 -10.10 -6.03
CA ARG A 80 3.33 -9.75 -4.84
C ARG A 80 4.52 -10.69 -4.67
N PHE A 81 4.36 -11.98 -5.00
CA PHE A 81 5.46 -12.95 -5.00
C PHE A 81 6.54 -12.57 -6.03
N LEU A 82 6.15 -12.24 -7.26
CA LEU A 82 7.10 -11.78 -8.30
C LEU A 82 7.81 -10.49 -7.89
N MET A 83 7.09 -9.56 -7.25
CA MET A 83 7.70 -8.33 -6.70
C MET A 83 8.71 -8.65 -5.60
N HIS A 84 8.41 -9.63 -4.73
CA HIS A 84 9.34 -10.06 -3.68
C HIS A 84 10.62 -10.63 -4.29
N GLU A 85 10.48 -11.52 -5.26
CA GLU A 85 11.63 -12.11 -5.97
C GLU A 85 12.45 -11.05 -6.71
N ALA A 86 11.78 -10.11 -7.38
CA ALA A 86 12.44 -8.99 -8.04
C ALA A 86 13.20 -8.08 -7.05
N ALA A 87 12.62 -7.84 -5.87
CA ALA A 87 13.25 -7.05 -4.82
C ALA A 87 14.50 -7.73 -4.25
N LEU A 88 14.44 -9.05 -4.01
CA LEU A 88 15.59 -9.85 -3.57
C LEU A 88 16.73 -9.81 -4.60
N SER A 89 16.43 -9.83 -5.90
CA SER A 89 17.46 -9.82 -6.95
C SER A 89 18.29 -8.54 -6.98
N VAL A 90 17.84 -7.45 -6.35
CA VAL A 90 18.50 -6.14 -6.32
C VAL A 90 18.72 -5.61 -4.90
N ASP A 91 18.62 -6.47 -3.91
CA ASP A 91 18.78 -6.15 -2.48
C ASP A 91 17.91 -4.96 -2.05
N LEU A 92 16.65 -5.01 -2.41
CA LEU A 92 15.68 -3.96 -2.13
C LEU A 92 14.52 -4.50 -1.29
N HIS A 93 13.94 -3.67 -0.40
CA HIS A 93 12.74 -4.07 0.31
C HIS A 93 11.54 -4.13 -0.67
N PRO A 94 10.68 -5.18 -0.66
CA PRO A 94 9.57 -5.34 -1.61
C PRO A 94 8.60 -4.15 -1.68
N ARG A 95 8.39 -3.44 -0.56
CA ARG A 95 7.57 -2.21 -0.51
C ARG A 95 8.14 -1.03 -1.31
N ARG A 96 9.38 -1.14 -1.78
CA ARG A 96 10.04 -0.16 -2.64
C ARG A 96 9.78 -0.37 -4.14
N LEU A 97 9.05 -1.43 -4.50
CA LEU A 97 8.63 -1.69 -5.87
C LEU A 97 7.18 -1.26 -6.10
N SER A 98 6.89 -0.84 -7.33
CA SER A 98 5.55 -0.42 -7.75
C SER A 98 4.72 -1.63 -8.16
N PHE A 99 3.60 -1.85 -7.48
CA PHE A 99 2.62 -2.89 -7.86
C PHE A 99 2.07 -2.66 -9.27
N ILE A 100 1.74 -1.42 -9.61
CA ILE A 100 1.21 -1.06 -10.94
C ILE A 100 2.22 -1.40 -12.03
N HIS A 101 3.50 -1.11 -11.80
CA HIS A 101 4.56 -1.44 -12.74
C HIS A 101 4.70 -2.97 -12.89
N ALA A 102 4.77 -3.70 -11.78
CA ALA A 102 4.84 -5.16 -11.79
C ALA A 102 3.65 -5.80 -12.51
N LEU A 103 2.44 -5.32 -12.25
CA LEU A 103 1.22 -5.80 -12.91
C LEU A 103 1.25 -5.55 -14.43
N ARG A 104 1.76 -4.38 -14.86
CA ARG A 104 1.93 -4.05 -16.28
C ARG A 104 2.94 -4.99 -16.94
N VAL A 105 4.12 -5.13 -16.35
CA VAL A 105 5.16 -6.05 -16.86
C VAL A 105 4.64 -7.48 -16.98
N LEU A 106 3.89 -7.94 -15.96
CA LEU A 106 3.28 -9.28 -15.99
C LEU A 106 2.26 -9.41 -17.13
N ARG A 107 1.39 -8.42 -17.32
CA ARG A 107 0.40 -8.43 -18.42
C ARG A 107 1.05 -8.46 -19.80
N GLU A 108 2.15 -7.74 -19.97
CA GLU A 108 2.93 -7.71 -21.23
C GLU A 108 3.70 -9.01 -21.46
N THR A 109 4.24 -9.62 -20.39
CA THR A 109 5.09 -10.81 -20.52
C THR A 109 4.29 -12.12 -20.52
N ALA A 110 3.12 -12.17 -19.89
CA ALA A 110 2.31 -13.39 -19.79
C ALA A 110 1.97 -14.04 -21.15
N PRO A 111 1.60 -13.30 -22.20
CA PRO A 111 1.39 -13.90 -23.54
C PRO A 111 2.66 -14.53 -24.11
N LEU A 112 3.82 -13.88 -23.89
CA LEU A 112 5.12 -14.37 -24.36
C LEU A 112 5.51 -15.67 -23.64
N LEU A 113 5.35 -15.72 -22.33
CA LEU A 113 5.59 -16.92 -21.52
C LEU A 113 4.68 -18.07 -21.93
N ARG A 114 3.43 -17.78 -22.28
CA ARG A 114 2.44 -18.79 -22.69
C ARG A 114 2.75 -19.43 -24.05
N SER A 115 3.35 -18.67 -24.95
CA SER A 115 3.70 -19.12 -26.32
C SER A 115 5.15 -19.59 -26.47
N ALA A 116 5.98 -19.42 -25.45
CA ALA A 116 7.39 -19.72 -25.52
C ALA A 116 7.68 -21.22 -25.45
N HIS A 117 8.70 -21.67 -26.19
CA HIS A 117 9.30 -22.99 -25.99
C HIS A 117 9.95 -23.10 -24.61
N ALA A 118 10.01 -24.31 -24.06
CA ALA A 118 10.48 -24.57 -22.70
C ALA A 118 11.92 -24.08 -22.43
N ASP A 119 12.79 -24.15 -23.41
CA ASP A 119 14.18 -23.66 -23.35
C ASP A 119 14.29 -22.13 -23.18
N ARG A 120 13.31 -21.38 -23.67
CA ARG A 120 13.27 -19.90 -23.56
C ARG A 120 12.62 -19.39 -22.28
N LEU A 121 11.82 -20.21 -21.59
CA LEU A 121 11.08 -19.80 -20.39
C LEU A 121 11.99 -19.22 -19.29
N PRO A 122 13.16 -19.82 -18.95
CA PRO A 122 14.03 -19.28 -17.91
C PRO A 122 14.57 -17.88 -18.25
N THR A 123 14.85 -17.64 -19.53
CA THR A 123 15.36 -16.33 -20.00
C THR A 123 14.27 -15.26 -19.95
N LEU A 124 13.07 -15.58 -20.43
CA LEU A 124 11.91 -14.68 -20.37
C LEU A 124 11.53 -14.35 -18.93
N TYR A 125 11.53 -15.37 -18.06
CA TYR A 125 11.21 -15.21 -16.64
C TYR A 125 12.23 -14.27 -15.96
N ARG A 126 13.53 -14.50 -16.16
CA ARG A 126 14.59 -13.61 -15.63
C ARG A 126 14.46 -12.20 -16.15
N GLY A 127 14.16 -12.02 -17.44
CA GLY A 127 13.91 -10.73 -18.05
C GLY A 127 12.72 -10.00 -17.39
N MET A 128 11.62 -10.71 -17.14
CA MET A 128 10.45 -10.19 -16.44
C MET A 128 10.82 -9.73 -15.02
N ILE A 129 11.52 -10.55 -14.23
CA ILE A 129 11.97 -10.20 -12.87
C ILE A 129 12.85 -8.96 -12.88
N THR A 130 13.83 -8.90 -13.80
CA THR A 130 14.69 -7.72 -13.97
C THR A 130 13.88 -6.46 -14.30
N HIS A 131 12.87 -6.58 -15.15
CA HIS A 131 12.02 -5.46 -15.54
C HIS A 131 11.12 -4.99 -14.36
N ILE A 132 10.56 -5.92 -13.58
CA ILE A 132 9.83 -5.58 -12.36
C ILE A 132 10.72 -4.82 -11.36
N ALA A 133 11.98 -5.23 -11.21
CA ALA A 133 12.94 -4.58 -10.32
C ALA A 133 13.28 -3.12 -10.69
N GLN A 134 13.00 -2.70 -11.93
CA GLN A 134 13.18 -1.30 -12.38
C GLN A 134 12.09 -0.36 -11.84
N GLY A 135 10.93 -0.89 -11.47
CA GLY A 135 9.79 -0.12 -10.97
C GLY A 135 9.95 0.38 -9.54
N ARG A 136 11.04 1.07 -9.24
CA ARG A 136 11.38 1.55 -7.90
C ARG A 136 10.53 2.74 -7.48
N LEU A 137 10.02 2.68 -6.25
CA LEU A 137 9.34 3.80 -5.59
C LEU A 137 10.33 4.58 -4.73
N PRO A 138 10.15 5.90 -4.59
CA PRO A 138 10.94 6.69 -3.63
C PRO A 138 10.72 6.19 -2.21
N PRO A 139 11.66 6.42 -1.27
CA PRO A 139 11.46 6.13 0.14
C PRO A 139 10.18 6.77 0.65
N ARG A 140 9.41 6.02 1.42
CA ARG A 140 8.17 6.50 2.04
C ARG A 140 8.39 6.95 3.49
N ASP A 141 9.62 6.87 3.95
CA ASP A 141 10.01 7.26 5.30
C ASP A 141 9.61 8.71 5.55
N ASN A 142 9.00 8.93 6.71
CA ASN A 142 8.53 10.25 7.12
C ASN A 142 7.45 10.89 6.23
N ARG A 143 6.70 10.13 5.46
CA ARG A 143 5.60 10.68 4.66
C ARG A 143 4.38 10.93 5.55
N ILE A 144 4.24 12.16 6.04
CA ILE A 144 3.07 12.63 6.77
C ILE A 144 2.09 13.25 5.77
N ASN A 145 0.83 12.78 5.78
CA ASN A 145 -0.25 13.34 4.97
C ASN A 145 -1.40 13.74 5.90
N PRO A 146 -1.30 14.85 6.63
CA PRO A 146 -2.35 15.30 7.52
C PRO A 146 -3.62 15.60 6.72
N ARG A 147 -4.77 15.26 7.30
CA ARG A 147 -6.07 15.39 6.64
C ARG A 147 -6.94 16.43 7.33
N VAL A 148 -7.72 17.15 6.55
CA VAL A 148 -8.74 18.05 7.09
C VAL A 148 -9.95 17.23 7.51
N ILE A 149 -10.42 17.42 8.73
CA ILE A 149 -11.69 16.85 9.20
C ILE A 149 -12.82 17.62 8.55
N LYS A 150 -13.63 16.98 7.75
CA LYS A 150 -14.85 17.57 7.17
C LYS A 150 -16.07 17.20 8.00
N ARG A 151 -16.95 18.16 8.23
CA ARG A 151 -18.23 17.95 8.94
C ARG A 151 -19.27 17.17 8.14
N LYS A 152 -19.13 17.04 6.82
CA LYS A 152 -20.04 16.26 5.96
C LYS A 152 -19.32 15.00 5.48
N MET A 153 -20.07 13.90 5.29
CA MET A 153 -19.58 12.65 4.72
C MET A 153 -19.05 12.87 3.31
N SER A 154 -17.78 13.16 3.19
CA SER A 154 -17.05 13.33 1.94
C SER A 154 -15.60 12.96 2.16
N ASN A 155 -14.89 12.63 1.09
CA ASN A 155 -13.48 12.28 1.17
C ASN A 155 -12.66 13.31 1.95
N PHE A 156 -11.80 12.86 2.86
CA PHE A 156 -10.89 13.73 3.62
C PHE A 156 -9.75 14.21 2.73
N PRO A 157 -9.75 15.46 2.22
CA PRO A 157 -8.64 15.98 1.45
C PRO A 157 -7.42 16.19 2.34
N LYS A 158 -6.24 16.18 1.74
CA LYS A 158 -5.00 16.56 2.43
C LYS A 158 -5.10 18.01 2.90
N LYS A 159 -4.57 18.29 4.10
CA LYS A 159 -4.39 19.66 4.57
C LYS A 159 -3.44 20.41 3.62
N ARG A 160 -3.78 21.65 3.31
CA ARG A 160 -2.95 22.62 2.58
C ARG A 160 -2.41 23.65 3.57
N ALA A 161 -1.44 24.47 3.16
CA ALA A 161 -0.83 25.50 4.01
C ALA A 161 -1.85 26.43 4.68
N GLU A 162 -2.94 26.76 4.00
CA GLU A 162 -4.06 27.56 4.51
C GLU A 162 -4.74 26.96 5.74
N HIS A 163 -4.77 25.64 5.87
CA HIS A 163 -5.43 24.94 6.98
C HIS A 163 -4.59 24.92 8.28
N TYR A 164 -3.32 25.33 8.22
CA TYR A 164 -2.46 25.44 9.39
C TYR A 164 -2.42 26.86 9.97
N ARG A 165 -2.95 27.85 9.23
CA ARG A 165 -3.01 29.26 9.69
C ARG A 165 -4.14 29.53 10.67
N THR A 166 -5.16 28.68 10.72
CA THR A 166 -6.27 28.78 11.68
C THR A 166 -5.84 28.04 12.96
N GLN A 167 -5.34 28.76 13.95
CA GLN A 167 -5.20 28.24 15.30
C GLN A 167 -6.61 27.96 15.82
N HIS A 168 -6.96 26.69 15.95
CA HIS A 168 -8.13 26.32 16.75
C HIS A 168 -7.83 26.69 18.20
N PRO A 169 -8.71 27.43 18.88
CA PRO A 169 -8.56 27.67 20.30
C PRO A 169 -8.45 26.30 20.99
N GLN A 170 -7.37 26.13 21.74
CA GLN A 170 -7.20 24.95 22.58
C GLN A 170 -8.33 25.02 23.61
N THR A 171 -9.35 24.19 23.45
CA THR A 171 -10.23 23.86 24.57
C THR A 171 -9.41 23.03 25.55
N SER A 172 -8.79 23.73 26.50
CA SER A 172 -8.25 23.12 27.70
C SER A 172 -9.41 22.54 28.48
N PHE A 173 -9.63 21.23 28.36
CA PHE A 173 -10.36 20.51 29.39
C PHE A 173 -9.39 20.25 30.53
N GLU A 174 -9.23 21.26 31.39
CA GLU A 174 -8.83 21.05 32.78
C GLU A 174 -10.09 20.61 33.52
N GLN A 175 -10.16 19.34 33.85
CA GLN A 175 -10.71 18.78 35.12
C GLN A 175 -10.34 17.30 35.21
#